data_a215d67616cd7c803e1c06c9eaa214f2
#
_entry.id   a215d67616cd7c803e1c06c9eaa214f2
#
_cell.length_a   1.000
_cell.length_b   1.000
_cell.length_c   1.000
_cell.angle_alpha   90.00
_cell.angle_beta   90.00
_cell.angle_gamma   90.00
#
_symmetry.space_group_name_H-M   'P 1'
#
loop_
_entity.id
_entity.type
_entity.pdbx_description
1 polymer ?
#
loop_
_entity_poly.entity_id
_entity_poly.type
_entity_poly.pdbx_seq_one_letter_code
_entity_poly.pdbx_strand_id
1 'polypeptide(L)'
;MAITFRNKNSSPEIKTFGCRLNIWESQVISDHVSKNGHSDLIIFNTCAVTSEAERQARQAIRSAKNNRPDAKILVTGCAAQINPEKWSSMSEVNFVIGNKEKLDDKFWAGFNTDVNLENNNKVFVQNIMHVKKTSEHLVESFNKHTRGFVQVQNGCDHRCTFCVIPFGRGPSRSVSTQNVINSINSLIDNGIKEVVLTGVDLTSWGNDIFGKPSLGLLVKKILKNIPDLPRLRLSSLDPAEVDFELMDAFEKEKRLMPHIHLSIQHGDDLILKRMKRRHLYRDVINFVNEARRRRSDIVFGGDFIAGFPTEDINAHNKSIKLIKEANITYVHVFPYSKRDKTAASKMPEVLSTDIKKRAKDLRNLAEKQRETFLQNQ
;
A
#
# COMPACT_ATOMS: atom_id res chain seq x y z
N MET A 1 -9.74 8.15 -1.88
CA MET A 1 -9.80 9.54 -1.39
C MET A 1 -8.39 10.09 -1.37
N ALA A 2 -8.13 11.27 -1.94
CA ALA A 2 -6.79 11.87 -1.90
C ALA A 2 -6.57 12.54 -0.54
N ILE A 3 -5.42 12.30 0.08
CA ILE A 3 -5.03 12.98 1.32
C ILE A 3 -4.12 14.15 0.93
N THR A 4 -4.44 15.36 1.41
CA THR A 4 -3.68 16.56 1.11
C THR A 4 -2.91 17.01 2.36
N PHE A 5 -1.60 17.15 2.24
CA PHE A 5 -0.75 17.75 3.26
C PHE A 5 -0.54 19.23 2.90
N ARG A 6 -0.93 20.15 3.78
CA ARG A 6 -0.66 21.58 3.68
C ARG A 6 -0.09 22.06 5.00
N ASN A 7 1.10 22.62 4.98
CA ASN A 7 1.59 23.42 6.09
C ASN A 7 1.16 24.89 5.90
N LYS A 8 0.84 25.61 6.97
CA LYS A 8 0.16 26.92 6.90
C LYS A 8 1.00 28.08 6.34
N ASN A 9 2.32 27.95 6.21
CA ASN A 9 3.18 29.01 5.68
C ASN A 9 4.14 28.42 4.64
N SER A 10 3.92 28.72 3.36
CA SER A 10 4.82 28.50 2.20
C SER A 10 5.40 27.09 1.98
N SER A 11 4.74 26.04 2.44
CA SER A 11 5.18 24.67 2.23
C SER A 11 4.56 24.07 0.96
N PRO A 12 5.24 23.16 0.28
CA PRO A 12 4.72 22.49 -0.91
C PRO A 12 3.41 21.74 -0.59
N GLU A 13 2.50 21.73 -1.53
CA GLU A 13 1.25 20.99 -1.42
C GLU A 13 1.46 19.56 -1.93
N ILE A 14 1.24 18.54 -1.08
CA ILE A 14 1.36 17.14 -1.48
C ILE A 14 -0.02 16.48 -1.48
N LYS A 15 -0.41 15.93 -2.64
CA LYS A 15 -1.64 15.15 -2.83
C LYS A 15 -1.29 13.67 -2.98
N THR A 16 -1.70 12.87 -2.01
CA THR A 16 -1.40 11.45 -1.93
C THR A 16 -2.57 10.61 -2.38
N PHE A 17 -2.32 9.67 -3.30
CA PHE A 17 -3.26 8.66 -3.76
C PHE A 17 -2.76 7.27 -3.39
N GLY A 18 -3.69 6.36 -3.05
CA GLY A 18 -3.40 4.94 -2.87
C GLY A 18 -3.21 4.49 -1.42
N CYS A 19 -2.14 3.76 -1.15
CA CYS A 19 -1.97 2.97 0.07
C CYS A 19 -1.25 3.73 1.22
N ARG A 20 -1.18 3.07 2.39
CA ARG A 20 -0.48 3.59 3.58
C ARG A 20 1.00 3.85 3.33
N LEU A 21 1.63 3.05 2.47
CA LEU A 21 3.01 3.27 2.06
C LEU A 21 3.18 4.60 1.31
N ASN A 22 2.23 4.96 0.42
CA ASN A 22 2.25 6.27 -0.23
C ASN A 22 2.06 7.41 0.78
N ILE A 23 1.31 7.21 1.87
CA ILE A 23 1.16 8.22 2.93
C ILE A 23 2.50 8.43 3.64
N TRP A 24 3.19 7.35 4.03
CA TRP A 24 4.52 7.42 4.62
C TRP A 24 5.51 8.11 3.68
N GLU A 25 5.55 7.72 2.41
CA GLU A 25 6.42 8.32 1.40
C GLU A 25 6.13 9.82 1.19
N SER A 26 4.86 10.23 1.24
CA SER A 26 4.49 11.64 1.12
C SER A 26 4.98 12.47 2.29
N GLN A 27 5.07 11.90 3.50
CA GLN A 27 5.70 12.58 4.62
C GLN A 27 7.20 12.74 4.38
N VAL A 28 7.90 11.69 3.94
CA VAL A 28 9.33 11.76 3.57
C VAL A 28 9.57 12.83 2.49
N ILE A 29 8.73 12.87 1.46
CA ILE A 29 8.82 13.91 0.42
C ILE A 29 8.62 15.29 1.04
N SER A 30 7.65 15.46 1.93
CA SER A 30 7.39 16.74 2.61
C SER A 30 8.61 17.24 3.38
N ASP A 31 9.29 16.34 4.08
CA ASP A 31 10.47 16.66 4.87
C ASP A 31 11.63 17.09 3.95
N HIS A 32 11.91 16.34 2.87
CA HIS A 32 12.94 16.68 1.89
C HIS A 32 12.69 18.01 1.18
N VAL A 33 11.46 18.22 0.71
CA VAL A 33 11.09 19.41 -0.06
C VAL A 33 11.11 20.66 0.82
N SER A 34 10.65 20.55 2.07
CA SER A 34 10.72 21.64 3.05
C SER A 34 12.16 22.01 3.41
N LYS A 35 13.01 20.99 3.64
CA LYS A 35 14.44 21.17 3.95
C LYS A 35 15.20 21.90 2.83
N ASN A 36 14.83 21.66 1.57
CA ASN A 36 15.50 22.17 0.39
C ASN A 36 14.79 23.41 -0.22
N GLY A 37 13.76 23.98 0.43
CA GLY A 37 13.15 25.26 0.06
C GLY A 37 12.26 25.24 -1.19
N HIS A 38 11.77 24.09 -1.64
CA HIS A 38 10.91 23.97 -2.82
C HIS A 38 9.43 24.28 -2.50
N SER A 39 9.12 25.55 -2.24
CA SER A 39 7.79 25.98 -1.77
C SER A 39 6.72 26.12 -2.86
N ASP A 40 7.10 26.23 -4.13
CA ASP A 40 6.22 26.46 -5.29
C ASP A 40 5.71 25.17 -5.96
N LEU A 41 6.08 24.00 -5.43
CA LEU A 41 5.70 22.71 -5.97
C LEU A 41 4.32 22.24 -5.47
N ILE A 42 3.52 21.70 -6.39
CA ILE A 42 2.39 20.82 -6.07
C ILE A 42 2.77 19.39 -6.48
N ILE A 43 2.88 18.50 -5.52
CA ILE A 43 3.38 17.14 -5.72
C ILE A 43 2.23 16.13 -5.67
N PHE A 44 2.13 15.29 -6.69
CA PHE A 44 1.14 14.21 -6.78
C PHE A 44 1.83 12.85 -6.61
N ASN A 45 1.67 12.23 -5.43
CA ASN A 45 2.16 10.86 -5.19
C ASN A 45 1.07 9.86 -5.61
N THR A 46 1.27 9.23 -6.77
CA THR A 46 0.25 8.50 -7.53
C THR A 46 0.23 7.00 -7.23
N CYS A 47 -0.95 6.39 -7.47
CA CYS A 47 -1.18 4.95 -7.36
C CYS A 47 -1.41 4.32 -8.74
N ALA A 48 -0.90 3.10 -8.94
CA ALA A 48 -1.05 2.34 -10.19
C ALA A 48 -1.98 1.12 -10.06
N VAL A 49 -2.55 0.87 -8.88
CA VAL A 49 -3.31 -0.36 -8.63
C VAL A 49 -4.57 -0.43 -9.48
N THR A 50 -5.29 0.69 -9.66
CA THR A 50 -6.50 0.74 -10.47
C THR A 50 -6.47 1.88 -11.48
N SER A 51 -7.16 1.70 -12.62
CA SER A 51 -7.34 2.76 -13.63
C SER A 51 -8.10 3.96 -13.05
N GLU A 52 -9.00 3.72 -12.11
CA GLU A 52 -9.75 4.77 -11.42
C GLU A 52 -8.84 5.67 -10.57
N ALA A 53 -7.87 5.09 -9.85
CA ALA A 53 -6.89 5.87 -9.10
C ALA A 53 -6.05 6.78 -10.02
N GLU A 54 -5.63 6.27 -11.19
CA GLU A 54 -4.93 7.11 -12.18
C GLU A 54 -5.84 8.19 -12.77
N ARG A 55 -7.13 7.87 -13.04
CA ARG A 55 -8.10 8.86 -13.53
C ARG A 55 -8.28 10.00 -12.55
N GLN A 56 -8.46 9.67 -11.27
CA GLN A 56 -8.59 10.65 -10.18
C GLN A 56 -7.33 11.52 -10.06
N ALA A 57 -6.15 10.92 -10.16
CA ALA A 57 -4.89 11.67 -10.12
C ALA A 57 -4.79 12.68 -11.28
N ARG A 58 -5.10 12.27 -12.54
CA ARG A 58 -5.12 13.18 -13.69
C ARG A 58 -6.13 14.32 -13.53
N GLN A 59 -7.31 14.01 -13.02
CA GLN A 59 -8.34 15.02 -12.77
C GLN A 59 -7.88 16.03 -11.70
N ALA A 60 -7.25 15.55 -10.64
CA ALA A 60 -6.72 16.40 -9.57
C ALA A 60 -5.56 17.28 -10.04
N ILE A 61 -4.70 16.77 -10.94
CA ILE A 61 -3.62 17.55 -11.58
C ILE A 61 -4.20 18.71 -12.39
N ARG A 62 -5.17 18.45 -13.28
CA ARG A 62 -5.82 19.49 -14.08
C ARG A 62 -6.49 20.53 -13.22
N SER A 63 -7.24 20.09 -12.19
CA SER A 63 -7.86 21.01 -11.24
C SER A 63 -6.85 21.87 -10.49
N ALA A 64 -5.72 21.29 -10.09
CA ALA A 64 -4.67 22.05 -9.39
C ALA A 64 -4.03 23.11 -10.32
N LYS A 65 -3.76 22.77 -11.57
CA LYS A 65 -3.19 23.72 -12.54
C LYS A 65 -4.16 24.84 -12.90
N ASN A 66 -5.46 24.55 -13.04
CA ASN A 66 -6.49 25.57 -13.27
C ASN A 66 -6.63 26.54 -12.09
N ASN A 67 -6.53 26.03 -10.85
CA ASN A 67 -6.65 26.86 -9.65
C ASN A 67 -5.38 27.67 -9.34
N ARG A 68 -4.22 27.20 -9.79
CA ARG A 68 -2.90 27.83 -9.60
C ARG A 68 -2.07 27.68 -10.87
N PRO A 69 -2.31 28.54 -11.87
CA PRO A 69 -1.65 28.43 -13.19
C PRO A 69 -0.12 28.50 -13.13
N ASP A 70 0.44 29.26 -12.19
CA ASP A 70 1.88 29.44 -12.05
C ASP A 70 2.55 28.34 -11.25
N ALA A 71 1.81 27.50 -10.52
CA ALA A 71 2.38 26.42 -9.73
C ALA A 71 3.07 25.37 -10.61
N LYS A 72 4.26 24.92 -10.19
CA LYS A 72 4.98 23.82 -10.81
C LYS A 72 4.42 22.49 -10.31
N ILE A 73 4.00 21.63 -11.23
CA ILE A 73 3.40 20.33 -10.91
C ILE A 73 4.41 19.23 -11.10
N LEU A 74 4.63 18.47 -10.02
CA LEU A 74 5.48 17.29 -9.97
C LEU A 74 4.65 16.04 -9.72
N VAL A 75 4.84 15.01 -10.56
CA VAL A 75 4.16 13.72 -10.43
C VAL A 75 5.15 12.62 -10.06
N THR A 76 4.81 11.84 -9.06
CA THR A 76 5.60 10.69 -8.59
C THR A 76 4.70 9.51 -8.21
N GLY A 77 5.27 8.45 -7.67
CA GLY A 77 4.53 7.27 -7.21
C GLY A 77 4.51 6.14 -8.23
N CYS A 78 3.74 5.08 -7.91
CA CYS A 78 3.76 3.86 -8.71
C CYS A 78 3.31 4.08 -10.17
N ALA A 79 2.34 4.95 -10.42
CA ALA A 79 1.88 5.19 -11.79
C ALA A 79 2.92 5.98 -12.61
N ALA A 80 3.60 6.94 -12.00
CA ALA A 80 4.70 7.68 -12.61
C ALA A 80 5.90 6.76 -12.92
N GLN A 81 6.24 5.87 -11.99
CA GLN A 81 7.34 4.90 -12.18
C GLN A 81 7.08 3.92 -13.32
N ILE A 82 5.83 3.45 -13.48
CA ILE A 82 5.48 2.42 -14.49
C ILE A 82 5.41 3.00 -15.89
N ASN A 83 4.94 4.23 -16.03
CA ASN A 83 4.73 4.89 -17.32
C ASN A 83 5.00 6.39 -17.22
N PRO A 84 6.28 6.79 -17.12
CA PRO A 84 6.67 8.19 -16.96
C PRO A 84 6.29 9.06 -18.17
N GLU A 85 6.33 8.51 -19.39
CA GLU A 85 5.99 9.24 -20.62
C GLU A 85 4.52 9.69 -20.62
N LYS A 86 3.62 8.84 -20.14
CA LYS A 86 2.19 9.16 -20.03
C LYS A 86 1.91 10.37 -19.14
N TRP A 87 2.73 10.55 -18.09
CA TRP A 87 2.58 11.68 -17.16
C TRP A 87 3.31 12.92 -17.65
N SER A 88 4.50 12.77 -18.24
CA SER A 88 5.27 13.89 -18.77
C SER A 88 4.67 14.50 -20.04
N SER A 89 3.82 13.75 -20.77
CA SER A 89 3.10 14.27 -21.93
C SER A 89 1.88 15.16 -21.57
N MET A 90 1.48 15.21 -20.29
CA MET A 90 0.46 16.14 -19.86
C MET A 90 1.01 17.57 -19.82
N SER A 91 0.33 18.52 -20.45
CA SER A 91 0.75 19.95 -20.51
C SER A 91 0.82 20.60 -19.13
N GLU A 92 0.04 20.09 -18.19
CA GLU A 92 -0.02 20.56 -16.81
C GLU A 92 1.20 20.11 -15.97
N VAL A 93 1.93 19.07 -16.41
CA VAL A 93 3.00 18.43 -15.61
C VAL A 93 4.35 18.99 -15.99
N ASN A 94 5.07 19.54 -15.02
CA ASN A 94 6.42 20.05 -15.18
C ASN A 94 7.48 18.95 -14.96
N PHE A 95 7.30 18.08 -13.96
CA PHE A 95 8.29 17.07 -13.60
C PHE A 95 7.66 15.72 -13.27
N VAL A 96 8.35 14.64 -13.64
CA VAL A 96 8.04 13.26 -13.28
C VAL A 96 9.22 12.63 -12.58
N ILE A 97 9.02 12.17 -11.34
CA ILE A 97 10.08 11.59 -10.49
C ILE A 97 9.73 10.14 -10.13
N GLY A 98 10.74 9.27 -10.17
CA GLY A 98 10.59 7.86 -9.82
C GLY A 98 10.44 7.59 -8.33
N ASN A 99 10.15 6.32 -8.02
CA ASN A 99 9.96 5.88 -6.63
C ASN A 99 11.28 5.80 -5.82
N LYS A 100 12.42 5.72 -6.49
CA LYS A 100 13.73 5.81 -5.85
C LYS A 100 14.07 7.27 -5.54
N GLU A 101 13.99 8.12 -6.56
CA GLU A 101 14.40 9.53 -6.52
C GLU A 101 13.61 10.33 -5.49
N LYS A 102 12.30 10.08 -5.37
CA LYS A 102 11.44 10.80 -4.41
C LYS A 102 11.83 10.62 -2.95
N LEU A 103 12.58 9.55 -2.62
CA LEU A 103 13.04 9.22 -1.27
C LEU A 103 14.54 9.49 -1.06
N ASP A 104 15.22 10.07 -2.03
CA ASP A 104 16.67 10.31 -2.01
C ASP A 104 16.97 11.77 -1.63
N ASP A 105 17.59 11.96 -0.45
CA ASP A 105 17.97 13.30 0.03
C ASP A 105 18.93 14.01 -0.94
N LYS A 106 19.87 13.26 -1.55
CA LYS A 106 20.81 13.82 -2.53
C LYS A 106 20.11 14.28 -3.79
N PHE A 107 19.07 13.58 -4.23
CA PHE A 107 18.26 14.01 -5.36
C PHE A 107 17.63 15.38 -5.07
N TRP A 108 16.96 15.53 -3.91
CA TRP A 108 16.29 16.78 -3.55
C TRP A 108 17.27 17.95 -3.32
N ALA A 109 18.42 17.67 -2.75
CA ALA A 109 19.49 18.69 -2.57
C ALA A 109 20.04 19.23 -3.90
N GLY A 110 20.07 18.39 -4.95
CA GLY A 110 20.52 18.79 -6.29
C GLY A 110 19.40 19.19 -7.25
N PHE A 111 18.12 19.03 -6.85
CA PHE A 111 16.98 19.32 -7.71
C PHE A 111 16.73 20.83 -7.77
N ASN A 112 16.81 21.41 -8.95
CA ASN A 112 16.52 22.81 -9.20
C ASN A 112 15.42 22.95 -10.26
N THR A 113 14.27 23.49 -9.87
CA THR A 113 13.10 23.61 -10.74
C THR A 113 13.35 24.48 -11.96
N ASP A 114 14.04 25.59 -11.80
CA ASP A 114 14.24 26.57 -12.89
C ASP A 114 15.26 26.06 -13.91
N VAL A 115 16.43 25.60 -13.45
CA VAL A 115 17.46 25.01 -14.29
C VAL A 115 16.94 23.79 -15.08
N ASN A 116 16.14 22.94 -14.43
CA ASN A 116 15.57 21.76 -15.10
C ASN A 116 14.53 22.15 -16.15
N LEU A 117 13.74 23.20 -15.93
CA LEU A 117 12.78 23.72 -16.93
C LEU A 117 13.51 24.33 -18.12
N GLU A 118 14.52 25.14 -17.91
CA GLU A 118 15.36 25.75 -18.96
C GLU A 118 16.01 24.68 -19.84
N ASN A 119 16.53 23.60 -19.24
CA ASN A 119 17.15 22.49 -19.94
C ASN A 119 16.14 21.47 -20.50
N ASN A 120 14.83 21.72 -20.39
CA ASN A 120 13.75 20.80 -20.77
C ASN A 120 13.87 19.39 -20.16
N ASN A 121 14.51 19.26 -19.00
CA ASN A 121 14.70 18.00 -18.29
C ASN A 121 13.52 17.76 -17.35
N LYS A 122 12.54 16.96 -17.81
CA LYS A 122 11.26 16.75 -17.10
C LYS A 122 11.16 15.40 -16.39
N VAL A 123 11.95 14.38 -16.77
CA VAL A 123 11.78 13.00 -16.32
C VAL A 123 13.00 12.49 -15.58
N PHE A 124 12.81 12.18 -14.30
CA PHE A 124 13.85 11.65 -13.40
C PHE A 124 13.37 10.29 -12.84
N VAL A 125 13.39 9.28 -13.69
CA VAL A 125 12.88 7.95 -13.36
C VAL A 125 13.91 6.89 -13.74
N GLN A 126 14.56 6.31 -12.74
CA GLN A 126 15.50 5.20 -12.96
C GLN A 126 14.77 3.85 -12.99
N ASN A 127 15.45 2.82 -13.50
CA ASN A 127 14.93 1.47 -13.49
C ASN A 127 14.83 0.93 -12.06
N ILE A 128 13.60 0.82 -11.59
CA ILE A 128 13.29 0.38 -10.21
C ILE A 128 13.76 -1.05 -9.92
N MET A 129 13.95 -1.89 -10.94
CA MET A 129 14.42 -3.27 -10.78
C MET A 129 15.87 -3.38 -10.30
N HIS A 130 16.66 -2.31 -10.44
CA HIS A 130 18.05 -2.26 -9.96
C HIS A 130 18.19 -1.74 -8.53
N VAL A 131 17.11 -1.34 -7.90
CA VAL A 131 17.13 -0.80 -6.53
C VAL A 131 17.23 -1.95 -5.53
N LYS A 132 18.37 -2.02 -4.82
CA LYS A 132 18.68 -3.10 -3.86
C LYS A 132 18.47 -2.71 -2.39
N LYS A 133 18.37 -1.42 -2.08
CA LYS A 133 18.20 -0.92 -0.71
C LYS A 133 16.93 -0.11 -0.56
N THR A 134 16.33 -0.15 0.60
CA THR A 134 15.18 0.67 0.98
C THR A 134 15.67 1.99 1.58
N SER A 135 14.94 3.08 1.40
CA SER A 135 15.21 4.32 2.12
C SER A 135 15.07 4.11 3.63
N GLU A 136 16.00 4.66 4.38
CA GLU A 136 16.06 4.57 5.85
C GLU A 136 15.64 5.89 6.52
N HIS A 137 14.83 6.71 5.81
CA HIS A 137 14.37 7.99 6.33
C HIS A 137 13.52 7.82 7.59
N LEU A 138 13.86 8.57 8.63
CA LEU A 138 13.09 8.65 9.87
C LEU A 138 12.00 9.71 9.71
N VAL A 139 10.75 9.29 9.83
CA VAL A 139 9.59 10.19 9.87
C VAL A 139 9.29 10.50 11.33
N GLU A 140 9.40 11.77 11.71
CA GLU A 140 9.20 12.20 13.10
C GLU A 140 7.74 12.39 13.47
N SER A 141 6.90 12.77 12.52
CA SER A 141 5.48 13.02 12.78
C SER A 141 4.60 12.79 11.55
N PHE A 142 3.32 12.61 11.79
CA PHE A 142 2.27 12.56 10.76
C PHE A 142 1.24 13.65 11.05
N ASN A 143 1.47 14.84 10.55
CA ASN A 143 0.68 16.08 10.78
C ASN A 143 -0.80 15.96 10.47
N LYS A 144 -1.59 15.08 10.85
CA LYS A 144 -3.07 14.92 10.69
C LYS A 144 -3.52 13.47 10.94
N HIS A 145 -2.61 12.58 11.33
CA HIS A 145 -2.95 11.20 11.61
C HIS A 145 -2.76 10.91 13.09
N THR A 146 -3.71 10.18 13.67
CA THR A 146 -3.61 9.63 15.02
C THR A 146 -2.72 8.38 15.09
N ARG A 147 -2.28 7.89 13.92
CA ARG A 147 -1.44 6.70 13.74
C ARG A 147 -0.19 7.05 12.97
N GLY A 148 0.95 6.53 13.42
CA GLY A 148 2.19 6.57 12.67
C GLY A 148 2.30 5.37 11.72
N PHE A 149 2.77 5.59 10.48
CA PHE A 149 3.08 4.52 9.54
C PHE A 149 4.59 4.31 9.50
N VAL A 150 5.03 3.06 9.62
CA VAL A 150 6.46 2.71 9.52
C VAL A 150 6.64 1.72 8.38
N GLN A 151 7.39 2.15 7.35
CA GLN A 151 7.78 1.26 6.29
C GLN A 151 8.80 0.25 6.82
N VAL A 152 8.47 -1.03 6.75
CA VAL A 152 9.40 -2.11 7.11
C VAL A 152 9.84 -2.93 5.91
N GLN A 153 9.07 -2.88 4.81
CA GLN A 153 9.34 -3.62 3.59
C GLN A 153 8.86 -2.82 2.36
N ASN A 154 9.55 -2.93 1.22
CA ASN A 154 9.14 -2.35 -0.04
C ASN A 154 9.48 -3.29 -1.21
N GLY A 155 8.75 -3.14 -2.33
CA GLY A 155 8.87 -4.03 -3.48
C GLY A 155 8.16 -5.37 -3.27
N CYS A 156 8.15 -6.23 -4.31
CA CYS A 156 7.51 -7.55 -4.24
C CYS A 156 8.10 -8.47 -5.31
N ASP A 157 8.51 -9.67 -4.89
CA ASP A 157 9.06 -10.69 -5.79
C ASP A 157 7.98 -11.62 -6.37
N HIS A 158 6.75 -11.51 -5.86
CA HIS A 158 5.62 -12.23 -6.43
C HIS A 158 5.26 -11.68 -7.82
N ARG A 159 4.72 -12.56 -8.64
CA ARG A 159 4.30 -12.26 -10.02
C ARG A 159 2.84 -12.65 -10.19
N CYS A 160 1.97 -12.14 -9.27
CA CYS A 160 0.53 -12.27 -9.40
C CYS A 160 0.09 -11.73 -10.75
N THR A 161 -0.74 -12.49 -11.48
CA THR A 161 -1.02 -12.21 -12.90
C THR A 161 -1.72 -10.90 -13.18
N PHE A 162 -2.37 -10.31 -12.19
CA PHE A 162 -3.08 -9.03 -12.27
C PHE A 162 -2.28 -7.83 -11.76
N CYS A 163 -1.12 -8.06 -11.12
CA CYS A 163 -0.46 -7.05 -10.31
C CYS A 163 0.66 -6.32 -11.07
N VAL A 164 0.62 -4.99 -11.04
CA VAL A 164 1.64 -4.11 -11.63
C VAL A 164 2.68 -3.63 -10.60
N ILE A 165 2.49 -3.93 -9.33
CA ILE A 165 3.32 -3.39 -8.25
C ILE A 165 4.80 -3.73 -8.40
N PRO A 166 5.23 -4.92 -8.84
CA PRO A 166 6.65 -5.18 -9.07
C PRO A 166 7.30 -4.20 -10.06
N PHE A 167 6.56 -3.73 -11.08
CA PHE A 167 7.06 -2.76 -12.06
C PHE A 167 7.15 -1.33 -11.49
N GLY A 168 6.34 -1.02 -10.49
CA GLY A 168 6.36 0.28 -9.82
C GLY A 168 7.29 0.35 -8.61
N ARG A 169 7.56 -0.80 -7.97
CA ARG A 169 8.26 -0.84 -6.69
C ARG A 169 9.55 -1.67 -6.68
N GLY A 170 9.76 -2.47 -7.72
CA GLY A 170 10.95 -3.32 -7.87
C GLY A 170 10.94 -4.56 -6.96
N PRO A 171 12.13 -5.19 -6.79
CA PRO A 171 12.30 -6.37 -5.94
C PRO A 171 11.95 -6.12 -4.48
N SER A 172 11.64 -7.19 -3.75
CA SER A 172 11.40 -7.16 -2.30
C SER A 172 12.66 -6.70 -1.56
N ARG A 173 12.49 -5.79 -0.61
CA ARG A 173 13.58 -5.22 0.21
C ARG A 173 13.05 -4.92 1.60
N SER A 174 13.79 -5.35 2.60
CA SER A 174 13.47 -5.17 4.02
C SER A 174 14.23 -4.00 4.64
N VAL A 175 13.63 -3.33 5.60
CA VAL A 175 14.30 -2.39 6.50
C VAL A 175 14.85 -3.17 7.68
N SER A 176 16.05 -2.85 8.14
CA SER A 176 16.68 -3.54 9.28
C SER A 176 15.85 -3.38 10.56
N THR A 177 15.89 -4.37 11.44
CA THR A 177 15.19 -4.32 12.74
C THR A 177 15.56 -3.06 13.53
N GLN A 178 16.82 -2.66 13.53
CA GLN A 178 17.27 -1.48 14.29
C GLN A 178 16.66 -0.20 13.75
N ASN A 179 16.61 -0.03 12.42
CA ASN A 179 16.02 1.15 11.78
C ASN A 179 14.50 1.21 11.99
N VAL A 180 13.82 0.06 12.00
CA VAL A 180 12.40 -0.01 12.36
C VAL A 180 12.17 0.45 13.80
N ILE A 181 12.98 -0.05 14.77
CA ILE A 181 12.90 0.34 16.17
C ILE A 181 13.16 1.85 16.33
N ASN A 182 14.20 2.38 15.68
CA ASN A 182 14.52 3.81 15.73
C ASN A 182 13.37 4.67 15.19
N SER A 183 12.75 4.24 14.07
CA SER A 183 11.58 4.95 13.49
C SER A 183 10.38 4.94 14.42
N ILE A 184 10.13 3.83 15.12
CA ILE A 184 9.01 3.74 16.07
C ILE A 184 9.26 4.61 17.29
N ASN A 185 10.48 4.61 17.86
CA ASN A 185 10.83 5.46 18.99
C ASN A 185 10.64 6.94 18.65
N SER A 186 11.14 7.39 17.49
CA SER A 186 10.94 8.77 17.04
C SER A 186 9.46 9.16 16.98
N LEU A 187 8.58 8.27 16.51
CA LEU A 187 7.14 8.52 16.50
C LEU A 187 6.53 8.60 17.90
N ILE A 188 6.97 7.74 18.83
CA ILE A 188 6.47 7.73 20.20
C ILE A 188 6.91 9.00 20.94
N ASP A 189 8.15 9.41 20.76
CA ASP A 189 8.70 10.66 21.35
C ASP A 189 7.91 11.88 20.87
N ASN A 190 7.34 11.83 19.65
CA ASN A 190 6.45 12.84 19.11
C ASN A 190 4.95 12.57 19.41
N GLY A 191 4.63 11.71 20.38
CA GLY A 191 3.29 11.53 20.94
C GLY A 191 2.38 10.56 20.19
N ILE A 192 2.86 9.83 19.18
CA ILE A 192 2.07 8.82 18.47
C ILE A 192 1.80 7.63 19.40
N LYS A 193 0.53 7.22 19.49
CA LYS A 193 0.08 6.12 20.36
C LYS A 193 -0.22 4.81 19.63
N GLU A 194 -0.31 4.82 18.32
CA GLU A 194 -0.53 3.63 17.49
C GLU A 194 0.40 3.66 16.29
N VAL A 195 1.19 2.61 16.11
CA VAL A 195 2.08 2.41 14.96
C VAL A 195 1.55 1.30 14.07
N VAL A 196 1.57 1.53 12.76
CA VAL A 196 1.19 0.55 11.75
C VAL A 196 2.42 0.16 10.94
N LEU A 197 2.88 -1.08 11.06
CA LEU A 197 3.91 -1.61 10.16
C LEU A 197 3.33 -1.73 8.75
N THR A 198 4.01 -1.14 7.79
CA THR A 198 3.53 -1.11 6.41
C THR A 198 4.58 -1.61 5.44
N GLY A 199 4.11 -2.29 4.40
CA GLY A 199 4.90 -2.83 3.31
C GLY A 199 4.03 -3.13 2.11
N VAL A 200 4.67 -3.48 1.01
CA VAL A 200 4.00 -3.97 -0.21
C VAL A 200 3.61 -5.44 -0.05
N ASP A 201 4.51 -6.20 0.55
CA ASP A 201 4.41 -7.64 0.80
C ASP A 201 5.02 -7.91 2.18
N LEU A 202 4.24 -7.56 3.20
CA LEU A 202 4.73 -7.47 4.58
C LEU A 202 5.27 -8.81 5.10
N THR A 203 4.63 -9.91 4.71
CA THR A 203 5.02 -11.27 5.11
C THR A 203 6.39 -11.68 4.56
N SER A 204 6.85 -11.07 3.46
CA SER A 204 8.19 -11.30 2.91
C SER A 204 9.32 -10.54 3.62
N TRP A 205 9.00 -9.76 4.67
CA TRP A 205 10.04 -9.07 5.43
C TRP A 205 11.07 -10.06 6.00
N GLY A 206 12.33 -9.72 5.85
CA GLY A 206 13.46 -10.49 6.35
C GLY A 206 14.08 -11.47 5.35
N ASN A 207 13.42 -11.78 4.22
CA ASN A 207 13.93 -12.74 3.22
C ASN A 207 15.29 -12.33 2.63
N ASP A 208 15.59 -11.04 2.55
CA ASP A 208 16.82 -10.44 2.08
C ASP A 208 17.80 -10.04 3.20
N ILE A 209 17.44 -10.29 4.46
CA ILE A 209 18.30 -10.04 5.64
C ILE A 209 19.06 -11.33 5.96
N PHE A 210 20.31 -11.18 6.44
CA PHE A 210 21.12 -12.32 6.89
C PHE A 210 20.40 -13.12 7.99
N GLY A 211 20.36 -14.44 7.86
CA GLY A 211 19.63 -15.34 8.75
C GLY A 211 18.13 -15.41 8.50
N LYS A 212 17.61 -14.67 7.52
CA LYS A 212 16.20 -14.67 7.09
C LYS A 212 15.20 -14.66 8.25
N PRO A 213 15.23 -13.65 9.13
CA PRO A 213 14.30 -13.57 10.25
C PRO A 213 12.86 -13.39 9.73
N SER A 214 11.88 -13.94 10.46
CA SER A 214 10.47 -13.81 10.09
C SER A 214 9.86 -12.47 10.55
N LEU A 215 8.71 -12.13 9.97
CA LEU A 215 7.93 -10.96 10.40
C LEU A 215 7.52 -11.07 11.88
N GLY A 216 7.17 -12.26 12.35
CA GLY A 216 6.83 -12.50 13.74
C GLY A 216 7.98 -12.21 14.69
N LEU A 217 9.22 -12.56 14.32
CA LEU A 217 10.41 -12.19 15.09
C LEU A 217 10.64 -10.68 15.13
N LEU A 218 10.37 -9.95 14.02
CA LEU A 218 10.40 -8.49 14.02
C LEU A 218 9.39 -7.92 15.02
N VAL A 219 8.14 -8.38 14.97
CA VAL A 219 7.06 -7.94 15.86
C VAL A 219 7.43 -8.17 17.32
N LYS A 220 7.91 -9.37 17.68
CA LYS A 220 8.35 -9.69 19.03
C LYS A 220 9.52 -8.80 19.50
N LYS A 221 10.51 -8.56 18.62
CA LYS A 221 11.63 -7.66 18.93
C LYS A 221 11.17 -6.22 19.15
N ILE A 222 10.25 -5.70 18.32
CA ILE A 222 9.66 -4.36 18.50
C ILE A 222 9.00 -4.26 19.88
N LEU A 223 8.07 -5.18 20.18
CA LEU A 223 7.30 -5.15 21.43
C LEU A 223 8.17 -5.35 22.68
N LYS A 224 9.27 -6.11 22.57
CA LYS A 224 10.24 -6.28 23.64
C LYS A 224 11.09 -5.02 23.89
N ASN A 225 11.57 -4.38 22.81
CA ASN A 225 12.50 -3.25 22.93
C ASN A 225 11.79 -1.91 23.13
N ILE A 226 10.48 -1.84 22.88
CA ILE A 226 9.69 -0.61 23.02
C ILE A 226 8.49 -0.89 23.94
N PRO A 227 8.71 -0.95 25.27
CA PRO A 227 7.63 -1.24 26.22
C PRO A 227 6.55 -0.15 26.24
N ASP A 228 6.90 1.08 25.92
CA ASP A 228 6.01 2.25 25.93
C ASP A 228 5.15 2.37 24.67
N LEU A 229 5.30 1.50 23.68
CA LEU A 229 4.41 1.44 22.51
C LEU A 229 3.02 0.88 22.91
N PRO A 230 1.95 1.68 22.94
CA PRO A 230 0.66 1.19 23.42
C PRO A 230 -0.04 0.26 22.42
N ARG A 231 0.09 0.53 21.11
CA ARG A 231 -0.59 -0.23 20.06
C ARG A 231 0.28 -0.41 18.82
N LEU A 232 0.48 -1.67 18.46
CA LEU A 232 1.11 -2.07 17.21
C LEU A 232 0.07 -2.71 16.29
N ARG A 233 0.04 -2.32 15.03
CA ARG A 233 -0.84 -2.87 14.00
C ARG A 233 -0.06 -3.27 12.77
N LEU A 234 -0.54 -4.27 12.04
CA LEU A 234 0.03 -4.71 10.78
C LEU A 234 -0.84 -4.24 9.60
N SER A 235 -0.22 -3.97 8.46
CA SER A 235 -0.92 -3.83 7.19
C SER A 235 -1.32 -5.21 6.65
N SER A 236 -1.64 -5.31 5.34
CA SER A 236 -2.13 -6.55 4.75
C SER A 236 -1.09 -7.67 4.79
N LEU A 237 -1.55 -8.89 5.12
CA LEU A 237 -0.77 -10.11 5.18
C LEU A 237 -1.21 -11.09 4.07
N ASP A 238 -0.27 -11.87 3.54
CA ASP A 238 -0.61 -13.01 2.70
C ASP A 238 -0.93 -14.22 3.59
N PRO A 239 -2.13 -14.80 3.49
CA PRO A 239 -2.53 -15.91 4.37
C PRO A 239 -1.64 -17.16 4.24
N ALA A 240 -0.93 -17.33 3.11
CA ALA A 240 0.00 -18.45 2.91
C ALA A 240 1.36 -18.28 3.62
N GLU A 241 1.68 -17.09 4.10
CA GLU A 241 3.02 -16.75 4.58
C GLU A 241 3.06 -16.22 6.02
N VAL A 242 1.96 -16.31 6.74
CA VAL A 242 1.94 -15.95 8.16
C VAL A 242 2.72 -16.99 8.95
N ASP A 243 3.80 -16.56 9.58
CA ASP A 243 4.71 -17.44 10.31
C ASP A 243 4.22 -17.76 11.74
N PHE A 244 4.76 -18.84 12.32
CA PHE A 244 4.41 -19.30 13.66
C PHE A 244 4.67 -18.23 14.74
N GLU A 245 5.80 -17.51 14.64
CA GLU A 245 6.17 -16.47 15.61
C GLU A 245 5.20 -15.30 15.60
N LEU A 246 4.62 -14.98 14.43
CA LEU A 246 3.60 -13.95 14.32
C LEU A 246 2.28 -14.40 14.95
N MET A 247 1.88 -15.65 14.76
CA MET A 247 0.69 -16.21 15.42
C MET A 247 0.84 -16.28 16.95
N ASP A 248 2.03 -16.65 17.43
CA ASP A 248 2.36 -16.64 18.85
C ASP A 248 2.33 -15.21 19.44
N ALA A 249 2.79 -14.21 18.65
CA ALA A 249 2.69 -12.81 19.05
C ALA A 249 1.22 -12.34 19.14
N PHE A 250 0.35 -12.71 18.20
CA PHE A 250 -1.07 -12.40 18.30
C PHE A 250 -1.73 -13.02 19.53
N GLU A 251 -1.34 -14.22 19.90
CA GLU A 251 -1.87 -14.92 21.08
C GLU A 251 -1.45 -14.24 22.39
N LYS A 252 -0.16 -13.87 22.51
CA LYS A 252 0.45 -13.47 23.79
C LYS A 252 0.50 -11.96 24.00
N GLU A 253 0.58 -11.16 22.95
CA GLU A 253 0.85 -9.73 23.01
C GLU A 253 -0.42 -8.88 22.87
N LYS A 254 -0.92 -8.36 23.98
CA LYS A 254 -2.13 -7.51 23.99
C LYS A 254 -1.96 -6.20 23.22
N ARG A 255 -0.72 -5.69 23.14
CA ARG A 255 -0.38 -4.46 22.40
C ARG A 255 -0.37 -4.66 20.88
N LEU A 256 -0.29 -5.91 20.40
CA LEU A 256 -0.54 -6.22 19.00
C LEU A 256 -2.06 -6.25 18.78
N MET A 257 -2.55 -5.33 17.96
CA MET A 257 -3.99 -5.16 17.78
C MET A 257 -4.65 -6.38 17.17
N PRO A 258 -5.82 -6.83 17.69
CA PRO A 258 -6.52 -8.05 17.26
C PRO A 258 -7.24 -7.84 15.92
N HIS A 259 -6.52 -7.40 14.93
CA HIS A 259 -7.05 -7.19 13.57
C HIS A 259 -6.03 -7.68 12.55
N ILE A 260 -6.46 -8.61 11.73
CA ILE A 260 -5.67 -9.16 10.62
C ILE A 260 -6.37 -8.83 9.31
N HIS A 261 -5.68 -8.11 8.42
CA HIS A 261 -6.16 -7.86 7.06
C HIS A 261 -5.45 -8.79 6.09
N LEU A 262 -6.23 -9.58 5.33
CA LEU A 262 -5.72 -10.62 4.46
C LEU A 262 -5.82 -10.23 2.98
N SER A 263 -4.77 -10.47 2.22
CA SER A 263 -4.76 -10.35 0.76
C SER A 263 -5.36 -11.60 0.11
N ILE A 264 -6.67 -11.83 0.31
CA ILE A 264 -7.38 -13.07 -0.13
C ILE A 264 -7.55 -13.10 -1.64
N GLN A 265 -8.00 -12.00 -2.22
CA GLN A 265 -8.23 -11.75 -3.65
C GLN A 265 -9.46 -12.44 -4.24
N HIS A 266 -9.73 -13.72 -3.94
CA HIS A 266 -10.87 -14.48 -4.48
C HIS A 266 -11.23 -15.71 -3.61
N GLY A 267 -12.45 -16.25 -3.79
CA GLY A 267 -12.91 -17.47 -3.10
C GLY A 267 -12.91 -18.73 -3.95
N ASP A 268 -12.56 -18.66 -5.23
CA ASP A 268 -12.49 -19.83 -6.10
C ASP A 268 -11.05 -20.28 -6.35
N ASP A 269 -10.75 -21.56 -6.12
CA ASP A 269 -9.40 -22.11 -6.22
C ASP A 269 -8.83 -22.03 -7.63
N LEU A 270 -9.66 -22.18 -8.67
CA LEU A 270 -9.20 -22.06 -10.06
C LEU A 270 -8.81 -20.61 -10.39
N ILE A 271 -9.62 -19.66 -9.94
CA ILE A 271 -9.31 -18.22 -10.11
C ILE A 271 -8.06 -17.85 -9.30
N LEU A 272 -7.91 -18.32 -8.06
CA LEU A 272 -6.70 -18.11 -7.26
C LEU A 272 -5.44 -18.66 -7.96
N LYS A 273 -5.52 -19.85 -8.55
CA LYS A 273 -4.43 -20.43 -9.37
C LYS A 273 -4.13 -19.57 -10.61
N ARG A 274 -5.16 -19.07 -11.32
CA ARG A 274 -5.00 -18.14 -12.46
C ARG A 274 -4.39 -16.80 -12.04
N MET A 275 -4.68 -16.36 -10.83
CA MET A 275 -4.05 -15.19 -10.20
C MET A 275 -2.60 -15.44 -9.77
N LYS A 276 -2.12 -16.70 -9.78
CA LYS A 276 -0.87 -17.15 -9.16
C LYS A 276 -0.80 -16.86 -7.66
N ARG A 277 -1.93 -17.08 -6.95
CA ARG A 277 -1.95 -17.04 -5.48
C ARG A 277 -1.42 -18.37 -4.93
N ARG A 278 -0.85 -18.32 -3.72
CA ARG A 278 -0.20 -19.47 -3.05
C ARG A 278 -1.11 -20.13 -2.04
N HIS A 279 -2.23 -19.51 -1.70
CA HIS A 279 -3.31 -20.06 -0.87
C HIS A 279 -4.51 -20.46 -1.72
N LEU A 280 -5.32 -21.34 -1.19
CA LEU A 280 -6.60 -21.77 -1.70
C LEU A 280 -7.71 -21.39 -0.71
N TYR A 281 -8.96 -21.63 -1.08
CA TYR A 281 -10.14 -21.39 -0.23
C TYR A 281 -9.96 -21.97 1.18
N ARG A 282 -9.58 -23.27 1.25
CA ARG A 282 -9.46 -23.98 2.52
C ARG A 282 -8.34 -23.44 3.42
N ASP A 283 -7.27 -22.93 2.84
CA ASP A 283 -6.17 -22.36 3.59
C ASP A 283 -6.60 -21.11 4.35
N VAL A 284 -7.43 -20.26 3.72
CA VAL A 284 -8.01 -19.08 4.38
C VAL A 284 -8.90 -19.48 5.55
N ILE A 285 -9.78 -20.49 5.36
CA ILE A 285 -10.67 -20.99 6.43
C ILE A 285 -9.85 -21.55 7.60
N ASN A 286 -8.86 -22.39 7.31
CA ASN A 286 -8.01 -22.98 8.33
C ASN A 286 -7.24 -21.91 9.11
N PHE A 287 -6.67 -20.94 8.41
CA PHE A 287 -5.95 -19.82 9.03
C PHE A 287 -6.85 -19.01 9.96
N VAL A 288 -8.04 -18.62 9.50
CA VAL A 288 -8.99 -17.82 10.28
C VAL A 288 -9.44 -18.57 11.54
N ASN A 289 -9.75 -19.87 11.41
CA ASN A 289 -10.17 -20.70 12.54
C ASN A 289 -9.04 -20.87 13.58
N GLU A 290 -7.82 -21.11 13.13
CA GLU A 290 -6.65 -21.23 14.02
C GLU A 290 -6.36 -19.91 14.73
N ALA A 291 -6.44 -18.78 14.03
CA ALA A 291 -6.21 -17.47 14.62
C ALA A 291 -7.26 -17.16 15.70
N ARG A 292 -8.54 -17.45 15.46
CA ARG A 292 -9.61 -17.27 16.46
C ARG A 292 -9.49 -18.23 17.65
N ARG A 293 -9.00 -19.45 17.41
CA ARG A 293 -8.74 -20.40 18.50
C ARG A 293 -7.66 -19.88 19.45
N ARG A 294 -6.63 -19.19 18.93
CA ARG A 294 -5.56 -18.60 19.73
C ARG A 294 -5.96 -17.30 20.39
N ARG A 295 -6.74 -16.49 19.69
CA ARG A 295 -7.20 -15.19 20.19
C ARG A 295 -8.61 -14.91 19.69
N SER A 296 -9.61 -15.08 20.55
CA SER A 296 -11.03 -15.05 20.20
C SER A 296 -11.56 -13.69 19.74
N ASP A 297 -10.91 -12.58 20.14
CA ASP A 297 -11.26 -11.21 19.76
C ASP A 297 -10.67 -10.75 18.43
N ILE A 298 -9.97 -11.63 17.67
CA ILE A 298 -9.42 -11.30 16.35
C ILE A 298 -10.54 -11.01 15.35
N VAL A 299 -10.42 -9.86 14.71
CA VAL A 299 -11.28 -9.40 13.62
C VAL A 299 -10.54 -9.46 12.29
N PHE A 300 -11.21 -9.93 11.24
CA PHE A 300 -10.61 -10.07 9.93
C PHE A 300 -11.11 -9.03 8.94
N GLY A 301 -10.15 -8.45 8.20
CA GLY A 301 -10.38 -7.76 6.95
C GLY A 301 -9.88 -8.60 5.77
N GLY A 302 -10.34 -8.28 4.56
CA GLY A 302 -9.86 -8.96 3.36
C GLY A 302 -10.08 -8.18 2.08
N ASP A 303 -9.09 -8.25 1.17
CA ASP A 303 -9.20 -7.68 -0.17
C ASP A 303 -9.78 -8.73 -1.13
N PHE A 304 -10.76 -8.33 -1.95
CA PHE A 304 -11.39 -9.18 -2.97
C PHE A 304 -11.47 -8.47 -4.32
N ILE A 305 -11.13 -9.18 -5.38
CA ILE A 305 -11.26 -8.72 -6.77
C ILE A 305 -12.52 -9.33 -7.37
N ALA A 306 -13.45 -8.48 -7.84
CA ALA A 306 -14.66 -8.90 -8.53
C ALA A 306 -14.45 -8.81 -10.05
N GLY A 307 -14.83 -9.85 -10.78
CA GLY A 307 -14.75 -9.87 -12.25
C GLY A 307 -13.35 -10.07 -12.79
N PHE A 308 -12.50 -10.85 -12.08
CA PHE A 308 -11.22 -11.29 -12.64
C PHE A 308 -11.45 -12.03 -13.98
N PRO A 309 -10.57 -11.87 -14.99
CA PRO A 309 -10.69 -12.57 -16.26
C PRO A 309 -11.01 -14.05 -16.07
N THR A 310 -11.98 -14.55 -16.82
CA THR A 310 -12.50 -15.94 -16.74
C THR A 310 -13.32 -16.27 -15.47
N GLU A 311 -13.62 -15.33 -14.60
CA GLU A 311 -14.54 -15.53 -13.48
C GLU A 311 -15.97 -15.77 -14.03
N ASP A 312 -16.59 -16.88 -13.68
CA ASP A 312 -17.99 -17.15 -13.91
C ASP A 312 -18.85 -16.88 -12.67
N ILE A 313 -20.16 -17.11 -12.75
CA ILE A 313 -21.06 -16.88 -11.63
C ILE A 313 -20.82 -17.85 -10.46
N ASN A 314 -20.37 -19.07 -10.72
CA ASN A 314 -20.07 -20.05 -9.69
C ASN A 314 -18.83 -19.65 -8.91
N ALA A 315 -17.80 -19.16 -9.60
CA ALA A 315 -16.58 -18.63 -8.98
C ALA A 315 -16.90 -17.41 -8.10
N HIS A 316 -17.74 -16.48 -8.60
CA HIS A 316 -18.23 -15.35 -7.82
C HIS A 316 -18.95 -15.78 -6.53
N ASN A 317 -19.87 -16.75 -6.64
CA ASN A 317 -20.60 -17.28 -5.49
C ASN A 317 -19.68 -17.93 -4.45
N LYS A 318 -18.55 -18.50 -4.83
CA LYS A 318 -17.55 -19.00 -3.89
C LYS A 318 -16.88 -17.87 -3.10
N SER A 319 -16.65 -16.71 -3.70
CA SER A 319 -16.17 -15.53 -2.98
C SER A 319 -17.18 -15.06 -1.93
N ILE A 320 -18.47 -15.02 -2.27
CA ILE A 320 -19.56 -14.73 -1.34
C ILE A 320 -19.57 -15.75 -0.19
N LYS A 321 -19.45 -17.03 -0.50
CA LYS A 321 -19.42 -18.12 0.48
C LYS A 321 -18.22 -17.96 1.42
N LEU A 322 -17.01 -17.72 0.90
CA LEU A 322 -15.80 -17.55 1.69
C LEU A 322 -15.92 -16.38 2.68
N ILE A 323 -16.43 -15.23 2.24
CA ILE A 323 -16.63 -14.06 3.11
C ILE A 323 -17.55 -14.42 4.31
N LYS A 324 -18.63 -15.16 4.06
CA LYS A 324 -19.57 -15.58 5.10
C LYS A 324 -18.96 -16.63 6.04
N GLU A 325 -18.37 -17.69 5.48
CA GLU A 325 -17.83 -18.84 6.23
C GLU A 325 -16.62 -18.42 7.09
N ALA A 326 -15.72 -17.61 6.54
CA ALA A 326 -14.59 -17.03 7.27
C ALA A 326 -15.00 -15.86 8.18
N ASN A 327 -16.28 -15.42 8.14
CA ASN A 327 -16.78 -14.25 8.86
C ASN A 327 -15.83 -13.04 8.73
N ILE A 328 -15.55 -12.62 7.49
CA ILE A 328 -14.70 -11.46 7.20
C ILE A 328 -15.51 -10.19 7.43
N THR A 329 -15.14 -9.41 8.45
CA THR A 329 -15.86 -8.21 8.87
C THR A 329 -15.64 -7.02 7.94
N TYR A 330 -14.37 -6.77 7.57
CA TYR A 330 -13.98 -5.62 6.76
C TYR A 330 -13.56 -6.05 5.36
N VAL A 331 -14.51 -6.10 4.43
CA VAL A 331 -14.26 -6.53 3.05
C VAL A 331 -13.99 -5.32 2.16
N HIS A 332 -12.81 -5.28 1.54
CA HIS A 332 -12.47 -4.31 0.51
C HIS A 332 -12.68 -4.93 -0.87
N VAL A 333 -13.54 -4.34 -1.67
CA VAL A 333 -13.93 -4.86 -2.98
C VAL A 333 -13.37 -4.00 -4.10
N PHE A 334 -12.52 -4.61 -4.93
CA PHE A 334 -11.92 -4.02 -6.11
C PHE A 334 -12.54 -4.63 -7.37
N PRO A 335 -13.25 -3.85 -8.20
CA PRO A 335 -13.55 -4.30 -9.55
C PRO A 335 -12.23 -4.59 -10.28
N TYR A 336 -12.16 -5.71 -11.01
CA TYR A 336 -10.98 -5.98 -11.81
C TYR A 336 -10.64 -4.80 -12.71
N SER A 337 -9.40 -4.40 -12.70
CA SER A 337 -8.90 -3.30 -13.50
C SER A 337 -7.76 -3.80 -14.37
N LYS A 338 -8.00 -3.91 -15.67
CA LYS A 338 -6.99 -4.31 -16.66
C LYS A 338 -5.78 -3.39 -16.57
N ARG A 339 -4.60 -3.98 -16.45
CA ARG A 339 -3.33 -3.26 -16.37
C ARG A 339 -2.37 -3.77 -17.44
N ASP A 340 -1.83 -2.87 -18.25
CA ASP A 340 -0.82 -3.19 -19.24
C ASP A 340 0.38 -3.87 -18.57
N LYS A 341 1.09 -4.71 -19.31
CA LYS A 341 2.23 -5.52 -18.86
C LYS A 341 1.88 -6.65 -17.87
N THR A 342 0.60 -6.86 -17.50
CA THR A 342 0.17 -7.98 -16.66
C THR A 342 -0.30 -9.17 -17.50
N ALA A 343 -0.09 -10.40 -17.00
CA ALA A 343 -0.54 -11.60 -17.71
C ALA A 343 -2.08 -11.67 -17.81
N ALA A 344 -2.79 -11.20 -16.77
CA ALA A 344 -4.25 -11.18 -16.76
C ALA A 344 -4.85 -10.27 -17.82
N SER A 345 -4.13 -9.25 -18.30
CA SER A 345 -4.61 -8.37 -19.37
C SER A 345 -4.79 -9.06 -20.72
N LYS A 346 -4.21 -10.26 -20.87
CA LYS A 346 -4.29 -11.08 -22.09
C LYS A 346 -5.32 -12.21 -21.96
N MET A 347 -5.97 -12.36 -20.81
CA MET A 347 -6.99 -13.38 -20.57
C MET A 347 -8.36 -12.90 -21.04
N PRO A 348 -9.31 -13.82 -21.34
CA PRO A 348 -10.70 -13.45 -21.70
C PRO A 348 -11.35 -12.62 -20.60
N GLU A 349 -11.81 -11.43 -20.95
CA GLU A 349 -12.40 -10.47 -20.01
C GLU A 349 -13.84 -10.84 -19.65
N VAL A 350 -14.25 -10.55 -18.44
CA VAL A 350 -15.64 -10.55 -17.99
C VAL A 350 -16.30 -9.24 -18.49
N LEU A 351 -17.58 -9.30 -18.84
CA LEU A 351 -18.32 -8.11 -19.28
C LEU A 351 -18.31 -7.03 -18.18
N SER A 352 -18.13 -5.78 -18.56
CA SER A 352 -18.05 -4.66 -17.62
C SER A 352 -19.31 -4.49 -16.75
N THR A 353 -20.48 -4.86 -17.29
CA THR A 353 -21.75 -4.92 -16.56
C THR A 353 -21.71 -5.94 -15.43
N ASP A 354 -21.16 -7.12 -15.70
CA ASP A 354 -21.03 -8.20 -14.71
C ASP A 354 -20.00 -7.86 -13.66
N ILE A 355 -18.86 -7.27 -14.04
CA ILE A 355 -17.86 -6.76 -13.08
C ILE A 355 -18.49 -5.79 -12.09
N LYS A 356 -19.28 -4.82 -12.59
CA LYS A 356 -19.97 -3.83 -11.75
C LYS A 356 -21.00 -4.47 -10.82
N LYS A 357 -21.81 -5.41 -11.35
CA LYS A 357 -22.82 -6.15 -10.59
C LYS A 357 -22.15 -6.95 -9.46
N ARG A 358 -21.16 -7.79 -9.78
CA ARG A 358 -20.43 -8.60 -8.80
C ARG A 358 -19.75 -7.77 -7.73
N ALA A 359 -19.13 -6.64 -8.12
CA ALA A 359 -18.55 -5.72 -7.17
C ALA A 359 -19.60 -5.09 -6.24
N LYS A 360 -20.80 -4.79 -6.75
CA LYS A 360 -21.93 -4.31 -5.93
C LYS A 360 -22.41 -5.38 -4.96
N ASP A 361 -22.57 -6.63 -5.41
CA ASP A 361 -23.02 -7.75 -4.58
C ASP A 361 -22.05 -7.98 -3.40
N LEU A 362 -20.73 -7.98 -3.67
CA LEU A 362 -19.72 -8.11 -2.60
C LEU A 362 -19.72 -6.91 -1.64
N ARG A 363 -19.94 -5.68 -2.12
CA ARG A 363 -20.02 -4.50 -1.25
C ARG A 363 -21.25 -4.52 -0.36
N ASN A 364 -22.41 -4.93 -0.88
CA ASN A 364 -23.62 -5.09 -0.09
C ASN A 364 -23.42 -6.15 1.00
N LEU A 365 -22.73 -7.25 0.69
CA LEU A 365 -22.38 -8.25 1.68
C LEU A 365 -21.41 -7.69 2.74
N ALA A 366 -20.39 -6.94 2.29
CA ALA A 366 -19.43 -6.28 3.17
C ALA A 366 -20.08 -5.35 4.19
N GLU A 367 -21.07 -4.57 3.74
CA GLU A 367 -21.83 -3.68 4.61
C GLU A 367 -22.63 -4.47 5.68
N LYS A 368 -23.34 -5.52 5.26
CA LYS A 368 -24.05 -6.41 6.19
C LYS A 368 -23.13 -7.06 7.22
N GLN A 369 -21.97 -7.58 6.80
CA GLN A 369 -20.99 -8.18 7.72
C GLN A 369 -20.50 -7.16 8.76
N ARG A 370 -20.22 -5.93 8.33
CA ARG A 370 -19.78 -4.86 9.22
C ARG A 370 -20.88 -4.43 10.19
N GLU A 371 -22.11 -4.26 9.71
CA GLU A 371 -23.27 -3.90 10.54
C GLU A 371 -23.54 -4.96 11.60
N THR A 372 -23.59 -6.24 11.20
CA THR A 372 -23.75 -7.35 12.14
C THR A 372 -22.65 -7.36 13.21
N PHE A 373 -21.41 -7.12 12.82
CA PHE A 373 -20.32 -7.03 13.78
C PHE A 373 -20.52 -5.88 14.78
N LEU A 374 -20.88 -4.69 14.30
CA LEU A 374 -21.07 -3.51 15.15
C LEU A 374 -22.28 -3.65 16.10
N GLN A 375 -23.32 -4.37 15.71
CA GLN A 375 -24.48 -4.65 16.58
C GLN A 375 -24.16 -5.63 17.71
N ASN A 376 -23.11 -6.44 17.55
CA ASN A 376 -22.71 -7.45 18.52
C ASN A 376 -21.55 -6.99 19.45
N GLN A 377 -21.15 -5.72 19.37
CA GLN A 377 -20.16 -5.09 20.26
C GLN A 377 -20.84 -4.36 21.41
#